data_9432df3a78ee7863d4411907feb1edc2
#
_entry.id   9432df3a78ee7863d4411907feb1edc2
#
_cell.length_a   1.000
_cell.length_b   1.000
_cell.length_c   1.000
_cell.angle_alpha   90.00
_cell.angle_beta   90.00
_cell.angle_gamma   90.00
#
_symmetry.space_group_name_H-M   'P 1'
#
loop_
_entity.id
_entity.type
_entity.pdbx_description
1 polymer ?
#
loop_
_entity_poly.entity_id
_entity_poly.type
_entity_poly.pdbx_seq_one_letter_code
_entity_poly.pdbx_strand_id
1 'polypeptide(L)'
;MYFEWYRPTGLLLLPLVMLGFVASAVGQTNPNHLAREQSRYLSRAMNQPVDWYPWGADPFNRAKELHRPILLDVGAVWCPWCALMDHDTYTNVDTANYINQHFVAVKVDFDAAPKLVAQLQKAQAVLNLPAGLPLTSFITPDGRLYFGTGYLPAEHKDGKPSFREAADEALARFANRSTVEEQSFQLELEQ
;
A
#
# COMPACT_ATOMS: atom_id res chain seq x y z
N MET A 1 7.49 -58.00 72.18
CA MET A 1 7.13 -58.25 70.76
C MET A 1 6.12 -57.21 70.41
N TYR A 2 6.57 -55.98 69.97
CA TYR A 2 5.73 -54.84 69.57
C TYR A 2 6.02 -54.52 68.13
N PHE A 3 4.97 -54.60 67.27
CA PHE A 3 4.97 -54.21 65.91
C PHE A 3 4.53 -52.73 65.81
N GLU A 4 5.43 -51.84 65.45
CA GLU A 4 5.08 -50.46 65.15
C GLU A 4 4.63 -50.34 63.68
N TRP A 5 3.46 -49.68 63.48
CA TRP A 5 2.88 -49.38 62.19
C TRP A 5 3.43 -48.09 61.67
N TYR A 6 4.20 -48.16 60.58
CA TYR A 6 4.67 -47.03 59.85
C TYR A 6 3.53 -46.47 58.95
N ARG A 7 3.08 -45.21 59.17
CA ARG A 7 2.13 -44.51 58.36
C ARG A 7 2.94 -43.65 57.32
N PRO A 8 2.78 -43.81 56.00
CA PRO A 8 3.33 -42.86 55.08
C PRO A 8 2.43 -41.62 54.96
N THR A 9 2.99 -40.45 55.29
CA THR A 9 2.38 -39.13 55.05
C THR A 9 2.33 -38.88 53.58
N GLY A 10 1.13 -38.91 53.00
CA GLY A 10 0.88 -38.57 51.60
C GLY A 10 1.15 -37.10 51.32
N LEU A 11 2.16 -36.86 50.50
CA LEU A 11 2.46 -35.53 49.96
C LEU A 11 1.48 -35.23 48.83
N LEU A 12 0.48 -34.38 49.12
CA LEU A 12 -0.46 -33.88 48.12
C LEU A 12 0.28 -32.90 47.16
N LEU A 13 0.66 -33.38 45.98
CA LEU A 13 1.12 -32.55 44.90
C LEU A 13 -0.08 -31.82 44.25
N LEU A 14 -0.23 -30.55 44.56
CA LEU A 14 -1.16 -29.67 43.88
C LEU A 14 -0.62 -29.40 42.45
N PRO A 15 -1.44 -29.59 41.40
CA PRO A 15 -1.02 -29.21 40.06
C PRO A 15 -0.96 -27.70 39.96
N LEU A 16 0.22 -27.17 39.69
CA LEU A 16 0.43 -25.77 39.34
C LEU A 16 -0.17 -25.52 37.93
N VAL A 17 -1.38 -24.99 37.88
CA VAL A 17 -2.01 -24.57 36.63
C VAL A 17 -1.29 -23.30 36.16
N MET A 18 -0.37 -23.46 35.22
CA MET A 18 0.24 -22.35 34.50
C MET A 18 -0.84 -21.76 33.57
N LEU A 19 -1.50 -20.70 34.03
CA LEU A 19 -2.27 -19.84 33.12
C LEU A 19 -1.29 -19.20 32.15
N GLY A 20 -1.20 -19.76 30.94
CA GLY A 20 -0.50 -19.13 29.84
C GLY A 20 -1.23 -17.83 29.46
N PHE A 21 -0.63 -16.69 29.80
CA PHE A 21 -1.02 -15.40 29.25
C PHE A 21 -0.71 -15.43 27.76
N VAL A 22 -1.74 -15.67 26.94
CA VAL A 22 -1.66 -15.39 25.50
C VAL A 22 -1.72 -13.88 25.38
N ALA A 23 -0.56 -13.23 25.40
CA ALA A 23 -0.45 -11.83 25.01
C ALA A 23 -0.84 -11.75 23.54
N SER A 24 -2.06 -11.30 23.28
CA SER A 24 -2.45 -10.87 21.94
C SER A 24 -1.48 -9.76 21.55
N ALA A 25 -0.52 -10.08 20.68
CA ALA A 25 0.32 -9.08 20.02
C ALA A 25 -0.62 -8.22 19.18
N VAL A 26 -1.08 -7.10 19.76
CA VAL A 26 -1.60 -5.98 18.96
C VAL A 26 -0.41 -5.56 18.10
N GLY A 27 -0.45 -5.94 16.84
CA GLY A 27 0.60 -5.62 15.89
C GLY A 27 0.78 -4.11 15.87
N GLN A 28 1.88 -3.63 16.44
CA GLN A 28 2.34 -2.27 16.24
C GLN A 28 2.70 -2.20 14.75
N THR A 29 1.85 -1.54 13.97
CA THR A 29 2.19 -1.19 12.59
C THR A 29 3.34 -0.19 12.69
N ASN A 30 4.55 -0.63 12.35
CA ASN A 30 5.65 0.30 12.16
C ASN A 30 5.21 1.30 11.08
N PRO A 31 5.45 2.60 11.28
CA PRO A 31 5.12 3.59 10.25
C PRO A 31 5.86 3.24 8.96
N ASN A 32 5.17 3.42 7.82
CA ASN A 32 5.75 3.23 6.50
C ASN A 32 6.77 4.34 6.16
N HIS A 33 7.31 4.37 4.95
CA HIS A 33 8.38 5.31 4.56
C HIS A 33 7.96 6.78 4.55
N LEU A 34 6.66 7.10 4.74
CA LEU A 34 6.15 8.47 4.84
C LEU A 34 6.35 9.10 6.23
N ALA A 35 6.85 8.38 7.21
CA ALA A 35 6.97 8.86 8.61
C ALA A 35 7.86 10.11 8.77
N ARG A 36 8.72 10.40 7.80
CA ARG A 36 9.63 11.56 7.81
C ARG A 36 9.15 12.71 6.92
N GLU A 37 8.03 12.54 6.24
CA GLU A 37 7.51 13.53 5.31
C GLU A 37 6.85 14.70 6.04
N GLN A 38 7.14 15.93 5.61
CA GLN A 38 6.58 17.14 6.19
C GLN A 38 5.20 17.50 5.63
N SER A 39 4.82 16.89 4.49
CA SER A 39 3.50 17.08 3.90
C SER A 39 2.41 16.58 4.82
N ARG A 40 1.38 17.41 5.05
CA ARG A 40 0.20 17.02 5.82
C ARG A 40 -0.62 15.91 5.12
N TYR A 41 -0.57 15.84 3.80
CA TYR A 41 -1.23 14.77 3.05
C TYR A 41 -0.50 13.45 3.26
N LEU A 42 0.81 13.42 3.08
CA LEU A 42 1.61 12.21 3.23
C LEU A 42 1.64 11.71 4.68
N SER A 43 1.80 12.62 5.66
CA SER A 43 1.85 12.24 7.08
C SER A 43 0.57 11.57 7.59
N ARG A 44 -0.60 11.84 6.98
CA ARG A 44 -1.86 11.14 7.32
C ARG A 44 -1.83 9.66 6.93
N ALA A 45 -1.04 9.31 5.92
CA ALA A 45 -0.93 7.95 5.40
C ALA A 45 0.20 7.13 6.04
N MET A 46 1.03 7.73 6.91
CA MET A 46 2.20 7.06 7.49
C MET A 46 1.89 5.80 8.31
N ASN A 47 0.67 5.70 8.83
CA ASN A 47 0.23 4.54 9.62
C ASN A 47 -0.75 3.62 8.85
N GLN A 48 -0.96 3.86 7.56
CA GLN A 48 -1.76 2.96 6.72
C GLN A 48 -1.02 1.62 6.55
N PRO A 49 -1.76 0.50 6.38
CA PRO A 49 -1.14 -0.82 6.17
C PRO A 49 -0.44 -0.98 4.82
N VAL A 50 -0.64 -0.05 3.87
CA VAL A 50 0.11 0.02 2.61
C VAL A 50 1.52 0.53 2.90
N ASP A 51 2.53 -0.15 2.35
CA ASP A 51 3.95 0.21 2.46
C ASP A 51 4.30 1.36 1.50
N TRP A 52 3.82 2.56 1.84
CA TRP A 52 3.96 3.75 1.05
C TRP A 52 5.39 4.31 1.07
N TYR A 53 5.89 4.66 -0.10
CA TYR A 53 7.08 5.46 -0.32
C TYR A 53 6.73 6.89 -0.73
N PRO A 54 7.53 7.90 -0.39
CA PRO A 54 7.47 9.19 -1.06
C PRO A 54 8.02 9.08 -2.48
N TRP A 55 7.72 10.06 -3.33
CA TRP A 55 8.33 10.16 -4.66
C TRP A 55 9.84 10.39 -4.55
N GLY A 56 10.64 9.62 -5.28
CA GLY A 56 12.10 9.69 -5.26
C GLY A 56 12.75 8.47 -5.89
N ALA A 57 14.06 8.34 -5.78
CA ALA A 57 14.81 7.24 -6.38
C ALA A 57 14.54 5.87 -5.71
N ASP A 58 14.30 5.86 -4.39
CA ASP A 58 14.19 4.63 -3.61
C ASP A 58 13.09 3.68 -4.10
N PRO A 59 11.82 4.14 -4.31
CA PRO A 59 10.78 3.25 -4.81
C PRO A 59 11.07 2.71 -6.21
N PHE A 60 11.73 3.48 -7.09
CA PHE A 60 12.11 2.98 -8.42
C PHE A 60 13.20 1.91 -8.35
N ASN A 61 14.20 2.09 -7.49
CA ASN A 61 15.21 1.07 -7.23
C ASN A 61 14.56 -0.19 -6.66
N ARG A 62 13.67 -0.03 -5.70
CA ARG A 62 12.93 -1.16 -5.11
C ARG A 62 12.06 -1.88 -6.13
N ALA A 63 11.40 -1.15 -7.02
CA ALA A 63 10.58 -1.72 -8.08
C ALA A 63 11.42 -2.53 -9.10
N LYS A 64 12.62 -2.05 -9.42
CA LYS A 64 13.60 -2.79 -10.26
C LYS A 64 14.06 -4.08 -9.61
N GLU A 65 14.45 -4.03 -8.33
CA GLU A 65 14.86 -5.21 -7.55
C GLU A 65 13.78 -6.28 -7.49
N LEU A 66 12.54 -5.87 -7.24
CA LEU A 66 11.41 -6.78 -7.10
C LEU A 66 10.78 -7.19 -8.44
N HIS A 67 11.16 -6.56 -9.55
CA HIS A 67 10.52 -6.71 -10.87
C HIS A 67 9.00 -6.44 -10.81
N ARG A 68 8.59 -5.41 -10.06
CA ARG A 68 7.20 -5.04 -9.83
C ARG A 68 6.90 -3.66 -10.40
N PRO A 69 5.67 -3.42 -10.90
CA PRO A 69 5.24 -2.08 -11.26
C PRO A 69 5.07 -1.20 -10.02
N ILE A 70 5.07 0.10 -10.25
CA ILE A 70 4.80 1.10 -9.23
C ILE A 70 3.32 1.48 -9.28
N LEU A 71 2.65 1.46 -8.13
CA LEU A 71 1.38 2.13 -7.91
C LEU A 71 1.67 3.55 -7.45
N LEU A 72 1.26 4.55 -8.22
CA LEU A 72 1.38 5.96 -7.89
C LEU A 72 0.00 6.53 -7.54
N ASP A 73 -0.16 6.98 -6.30
CA ASP A 73 -1.34 7.72 -5.83
C ASP A 73 -1.00 9.19 -5.63
N VAL A 74 -1.68 10.06 -6.36
CA VAL A 74 -1.56 11.52 -6.19
C VAL A 74 -2.84 12.08 -5.63
N GLY A 75 -2.72 12.80 -4.54
CA GLY A 75 -3.86 13.43 -3.89
C GLY A 75 -3.49 14.71 -3.15
N ALA A 76 -4.46 15.29 -2.46
CA ALA A 76 -4.27 16.54 -1.72
C ALA A 76 -5.10 16.55 -0.43
N VAL A 77 -4.68 17.35 0.55
CA VAL A 77 -5.38 17.51 1.83
C VAL A 77 -6.83 17.99 1.65
N TRP A 78 -7.07 18.82 0.66
CA TRP A 78 -8.37 19.43 0.35
C TRP A 78 -9.27 18.57 -0.57
N CYS A 79 -8.80 17.41 -1.03
CA CYS A 79 -9.51 16.54 -1.95
C CYS A 79 -10.42 15.54 -1.18
N PRO A 80 -11.75 15.65 -1.25
CA PRO A 80 -12.66 14.76 -0.52
C PRO A 80 -12.59 13.31 -0.99
N TRP A 81 -12.44 13.09 -2.31
CA TRP A 81 -12.34 11.74 -2.89
C TRP A 81 -11.01 11.06 -2.53
N CYS A 82 -9.93 11.86 -2.35
CA CYS A 82 -8.66 11.33 -1.84
C CYS A 82 -8.80 10.88 -0.40
N ALA A 83 -9.46 11.68 0.45
CA ALA A 83 -9.73 11.32 1.83
C ALA A 83 -10.61 10.07 1.95
N LEU A 84 -11.61 9.93 1.06
CA LEU A 84 -12.47 8.74 1.01
C LEU A 84 -11.68 7.50 0.61
N MET A 85 -10.83 7.60 -0.43
CA MET A 85 -9.99 6.49 -0.88
C MET A 85 -8.96 6.08 0.17
N ASP A 86 -8.37 7.06 0.86
CA ASP A 86 -7.47 6.81 1.99
C ASP A 86 -8.17 6.05 3.11
N HIS A 87 -9.42 6.41 3.43
CA HIS A 87 -10.17 5.79 4.51
C HIS A 87 -10.71 4.41 4.13
N ASP A 88 -11.30 4.24 2.95
CA ASP A 88 -12.06 3.02 2.61
C ASP A 88 -11.19 1.98 1.89
N THR A 89 -10.28 2.42 1.03
CA THR A 89 -9.51 1.53 0.17
C THR A 89 -8.15 1.19 0.78
N TYR A 90 -7.39 2.21 1.18
CA TYR A 90 -6.00 1.99 1.62
C TYR A 90 -5.87 1.57 3.09
N THR A 91 -6.92 1.72 3.93
CA THR A 91 -6.97 1.12 5.27
C THR A 91 -7.52 -0.30 5.27
N ASN A 92 -8.12 -0.75 4.17
CA ASN A 92 -8.58 -2.13 4.03
C ASN A 92 -7.36 -3.06 3.97
N VAL A 93 -7.30 -4.00 4.92
CA VAL A 93 -6.13 -4.88 5.11
C VAL A 93 -5.90 -5.79 3.90
N ASP A 94 -6.96 -6.31 3.29
CA ASP A 94 -6.85 -7.19 2.13
C ASP A 94 -6.34 -6.43 0.90
N THR A 95 -6.84 -5.21 0.69
CA THR A 95 -6.35 -4.31 -0.36
C THR A 95 -4.88 -3.95 -0.13
N ALA A 96 -4.52 -3.59 1.09
CA ALA A 96 -3.14 -3.23 1.43
C ALA A 96 -2.16 -4.40 1.25
N ASN A 97 -2.54 -5.59 1.69
CA ASN A 97 -1.74 -6.80 1.49
C ASN A 97 -1.54 -7.09 0.00
N TYR A 98 -2.60 -6.91 -0.80
CA TYR A 98 -2.50 -7.08 -2.24
C TYR A 98 -1.56 -6.07 -2.89
N ILE A 99 -1.67 -4.79 -2.51
CA ILE A 99 -0.76 -3.74 -2.98
C ILE A 99 0.69 -4.09 -2.63
N ASN A 100 0.96 -4.38 -1.37
CA ASN A 100 2.32 -4.67 -0.87
C ASN A 100 2.94 -5.92 -1.52
N GLN A 101 2.09 -6.86 -1.96
CA GLN A 101 2.55 -8.07 -2.64
C GLN A 101 2.88 -7.86 -4.11
N HIS A 102 2.16 -6.99 -4.81
CA HIS A 102 2.21 -6.89 -6.27
C HIS A 102 2.83 -5.60 -6.80
N PHE A 103 2.91 -4.55 -5.98
CA PHE A 103 3.38 -3.23 -6.38
C PHE A 103 4.44 -2.70 -5.40
N VAL A 104 5.17 -1.69 -5.84
CA VAL A 104 5.82 -0.72 -4.96
C VAL A 104 4.92 0.50 -4.93
N ALA A 105 4.40 0.85 -3.75
CA ALA A 105 3.40 1.90 -3.62
C ALA A 105 4.05 3.25 -3.34
N VAL A 106 3.71 4.26 -4.15
CA VAL A 106 4.22 5.63 -4.03
C VAL A 106 3.06 6.59 -3.83
N LYS A 107 3.15 7.44 -2.82
CA LYS A 107 2.16 8.47 -2.53
C LYS A 107 2.74 9.85 -2.74
N VAL A 108 1.98 10.73 -3.41
CA VAL A 108 2.42 12.07 -3.81
C VAL A 108 1.41 13.11 -3.35
N ASP A 109 1.92 14.17 -2.72
CA ASP A 109 1.13 15.37 -2.44
C ASP A 109 1.12 16.27 -3.69
N PHE A 110 -0.09 16.48 -4.23
CA PHE A 110 -0.33 17.31 -5.41
C PHE A 110 0.27 18.72 -5.28
N ASP A 111 0.11 19.33 -4.10
CA ASP A 111 0.55 20.70 -3.85
C ASP A 111 2.08 20.81 -3.68
N ALA A 112 2.73 19.72 -3.28
CA ALA A 112 4.18 19.69 -3.03
C ALA A 112 5.02 19.28 -4.25
N ALA A 113 4.39 18.72 -5.32
CA ALA A 113 5.10 18.14 -6.45
C ALA A 113 4.65 18.72 -7.82
N PRO A 114 4.69 20.05 -8.04
CA PRO A 114 4.09 20.68 -9.22
C PRO A 114 4.70 20.23 -10.54
N LYS A 115 6.00 19.95 -10.59
CA LYS A 115 6.65 19.46 -11.83
C LYS A 115 6.17 18.07 -12.20
N LEU A 116 6.12 17.14 -11.25
CA LEU A 116 5.61 15.79 -11.46
C LEU A 116 4.13 15.84 -11.87
N VAL A 117 3.33 16.64 -11.18
CA VAL A 117 1.91 16.81 -11.49
C VAL A 117 1.70 17.29 -12.92
N ALA A 118 2.49 18.25 -13.40
CA ALA A 118 2.41 18.73 -14.77
C ALA A 118 2.73 17.62 -15.79
N GLN A 119 3.73 16.77 -15.52
CA GLN A 119 4.04 15.61 -16.36
C GLN A 119 2.90 14.59 -16.37
N LEU A 120 2.32 14.29 -15.20
CA LEU A 120 1.19 13.36 -15.07
C LEU A 120 -0.04 13.87 -15.81
N GLN A 121 -0.36 15.17 -15.72
CA GLN A 121 -1.45 15.78 -16.47
C GLN A 121 -1.23 15.69 -17.99
N LYS A 122 0.01 15.92 -18.45
CA LYS A 122 0.37 15.72 -19.86
C LYS A 122 0.21 14.25 -20.27
N ALA A 123 0.67 13.32 -19.45
CA ALA A 123 0.51 11.89 -19.69
C ALA A 123 -0.97 11.47 -19.76
N GLN A 124 -1.80 11.98 -18.86
CA GLN A 124 -3.25 11.76 -18.90
C GLN A 124 -3.87 12.20 -20.22
N ALA A 125 -3.52 13.41 -20.69
CA ALA A 125 -4.03 13.92 -21.95
C ALA A 125 -3.57 13.09 -23.15
N VAL A 126 -2.29 12.68 -23.20
CA VAL A 126 -1.72 11.87 -24.28
C VAL A 126 -2.31 10.46 -24.32
N LEU A 127 -2.50 9.85 -23.15
CA LEU A 127 -3.00 8.48 -23.04
C LEU A 127 -4.53 8.41 -22.90
N ASN A 128 -5.22 9.54 -22.98
CA ASN A 128 -6.68 9.64 -22.78
C ASN A 128 -7.14 9.00 -21.45
N LEU A 129 -6.42 9.27 -20.38
CA LEU A 129 -6.73 8.78 -19.03
C LEU A 129 -7.65 9.77 -18.29
N PRO A 130 -8.40 9.31 -17.26
CA PRO A 130 -9.22 10.18 -16.44
C PRO A 130 -8.41 11.30 -15.80
N ALA A 131 -8.95 12.53 -15.83
CA ALA A 131 -8.37 13.69 -15.16
C ALA A 131 -8.98 13.89 -13.77
N GLY A 132 -8.26 14.59 -12.89
CA GLY A 132 -8.72 14.94 -11.55
C GLY A 132 -7.99 14.19 -10.44
N LEU A 133 -8.50 14.36 -9.20
CA LEU A 133 -7.95 13.72 -8.00
C LEU A 133 -9.00 12.83 -7.32
N PRO A 134 -8.58 11.71 -6.68
CA PRO A 134 -7.23 11.16 -6.69
C PRO A 134 -6.80 10.72 -8.09
N LEU A 135 -5.53 10.82 -8.40
CA LEU A 135 -4.96 10.26 -9.61
C LEU A 135 -4.24 8.97 -9.24
N THR A 136 -4.82 7.85 -9.61
CA THR A 136 -4.22 6.53 -9.43
C THR A 136 -3.57 6.11 -10.73
N SER A 137 -2.26 5.93 -10.73
CA SER A 137 -1.47 5.60 -11.92
C SER A 137 -0.59 4.39 -11.70
N PHE A 138 -0.31 3.68 -12.78
CA PHE A 138 0.58 2.53 -12.77
C PHE A 138 1.74 2.79 -13.71
N ILE A 139 2.96 2.64 -13.16
CA ILE A 139 4.21 3.03 -13.79
C ILE A 139 5.15 1.84 -13.80
N THR A 140 5.93 1.70 -14.86
CA THR A 140 7.01 0.70 -14.90
C THR A 140 8.19 1.14 -14.03
N PRO A 141 9.09 0.22 -13.62
CA PRO A 141 10.30 0.57 -12.86
C PRO A 141 11.26 1.54 -13.56
N ASP A 142 11.13 1.72 -14.86
CA ASP A 142 11.89 2.67 -15.68
C ASP A 142 11.14 3.99 -15.93
N GLY A 143 9.96 4.17 -15.33
CA GLY A 143 9.25 5.44 -15.33
C GLY A 143 8.24 5.63 -16.45
N ARG A 144 7.74 4.57 -17.07
CA ARG A 144 6.68 4.66 -18.09
C ARG A 144 5.30 4.54 -17.44
N LEU A 145 4.49 5.58 -17.52
CA LEU A 145 3.09 5.53 -17.14
C LEU A 145 2.32 4.81 -18.24
N TYR A 146 1.70 3.67 -17.95
CA TYR A 146 1.03 2.80 -18.93
C TYR A 146 -0.45 2.58 -18.64
N PHE A 147 -0.91 2.88 -17.43
CA PHE A 147 -2.31 2.78 -17.05
C PHE A 147 -2.63 3.78 -15.94
N GLY A 148 -3.85 4.27 -15.90
CA GLY A 148 -4.28 5.21 -14.88
C GLY A 148 -5.79 5.34 -14.80
N THR A 149 -6.25 5.71 -13.61
CA THR A 149 -7.65 5.91 -13.27
C THR A 149 -7.76 6.98 -12.18
N GLY A 150 -8.98 7.25 -11.72
CA GLY A 150 -9.25 8.15 -10.60
C GLY A 150 -9.50 7.38 -9.31
N TYR A 151 -10.57 7.80 -8.60
CA TYR A 151 -11.04 7.14 -7.39
C TYR A 151 -11.45 5.68 -7.63
N LEU A 152 -10.95 4.78 -6.81
CA LEU A 152 -11.24 3.36 -6.80
C LEU A 152 -11.73 2.94 -5.41
N PRO A 153 -12.97 2.45 -5.26
CA PRO A 153 -13.45 1.89 -4.01
C PRO A 153 -12.77 0.55 -3.69
N ALA A 154 -12.79 0.12 -2.43
CA ALA A 154 -12.28 -1.20 -2.03
C ALA A 154 -13.03 -2.35 -2.72
N GLU A 155 -14.34 -2.19 -2.89
CA GLU A 155 -15.23 -3.14 -3.56
C GLU A 155 -15.92 -2.49 -4.75
N HIS A 156 -16.34 -3.31 -5.73
CA HIS A 156 -17.10 -2.81 -6.89
C HIS A 156 -18.38 -2.09 -6.43
N LYS A 157 -18.52 -0.82 -6.76
CA LYS A 157 -19.63 0.01 -6.28
C LYS A 157 -20.02 1.08 -7.30
N ASP A 158 -21.35 1.31 -7.44
CA ASP A 158 -21.93 2.37 -8.27
C ASP A 158 -21.37 2.38 -9.72
N GLY A 159 -21.17 1.19 -10.30
CA GLY A 159 -20.63 1.03 -11.66
C GLY A 159 -19.13 1.37 -11.79
N LYS A 160 -18.45 1.62 -10.67
CA LYS A 160 -16.99 1.82 -10.63
C LYS A 160 -16.28 0.50 -10.29
N PRO A 161 -15.21 0.16 -11.00
CA PRO A 161 -14.40 -0.99 -10.64
C PRO A 161 -13.82 -0.82 -9.25
N SER A 162 -13.64 -1.94 -8.54
CA SER A 162 -12.86 -1.97 -7.31
C SER A 162 -11.39 -1.67 -7.58
N PHE A 163 -10.66 -1.31 -6.53
CA PHE A 163 -9.20 -1.18 -6.62
C PHE A 163 -8.56 -2.48 -7.15
N ARG A 164 -9.04 -3.63 -6.68
CA ARG A 164 -8.54 -4.94 -7.09
C ARG A 164 -8.70 -5.18 -8.59
N GLU A 165 -9.87 -4.90 -9.15
CA GLU A 165 -10.13 -5.06 -10.60
C GLU A 165 -9.22 -4.16 -11.43
N ALA A 166 -9.03 -2.89 -11.03
CA ALA A 166 -8.11 -1.97 -11.72
C ALA A 166 -6.64 -2.39 -11.59
N ALA A 167 -6.25 -2.91 -10.43
CA ALA A 167 -4.89 -3.40 -10.20
C ALA A 167 -4.59 -4.68 -10.99
N ASP A 168 -5.55 -5.60 -11.10
CA ASP A 168 -5.43 -6.81 -11.92
C ASP A 168 -5.26 -6.44 -13.41
N GLU A 169 -6.03 -5.46 -13.91
CA GLU A 169 -5.86 -4.91 -15.26
C GLU A 169 -4.46 -4.30 -15.46
N ALA A 170 -3.98 -3.52 -14.48
CA ALA A 170 -2.64 -2.94 -14.54
C ALA A 170 -1.55 -4.00 -14.59
N LEU A 171 -1.67 -5.08 -13.81
CA LEU A 171 -0.73 -6.21 -13.83
C LEU A 171 -0.76 -6.97 -15.16
N ALA A 172 -1.94 -7.18 -15.73
CA ALA A 172 -2.09 -7.82 -17.03
C ALA A 172 -1.40 -7.00 -18.14
N ARG A 173 -1.56 -5.66 -18.13
CA ARG A 173 -0.87 -4.76 -19.05
C ARG A 173 0.64 -4.77 -18.82
N PHE A 174 1.10 -4.71 -17.58
CA PHE A 174 2.53 -4.76 -17.24
C PHE A 174 3.21 -6.03 -17.74
N ALA A 175 2.53 -7.16 -17.69
CA ALA A 175 3.03 -8.43 -18.22
C ALA A 175 3.18 -8.43 -19.76
N ASN A 176 2.40 -7.60 -20.46
CA ASN A 176 2.47 -7.44 -21.91
C ASN A 176 3.38 -6.25 -22.30
N ARG A 177 4.70 -6.50 -22.37
CA ARG A 177 5.70 -5.45 -22.64
C ARG A 177 5.49 -4.70 -23.94
N SER A 178 5.03 -5.34 -25.01
CA SER A 178 4.78 -4.66 -26.30
C SER A 178 3.70 -3.59 -26.15
N THR A 179 2.61 -3.89 -25.45
CA THR A 179 1.56 -2.90 -25.17
C THR A 179 2.08 -1.74 -24.33
N VAL A 180 2.93 -2.00 -23.33
CA VAL A 180 3.53 -0.94 -22.52
C VAL A 180 4.45 -0.02 -23.36
N GLU A 181 5.24 -0.57 -24.27
CA GLU A 181 6.13 0.21 -25.14
C GLU A 181 5.35 1.09 -26.11
N GLU A 182 4.24 0.59 -26.66
CA GLU A 182 3.41 1.30 -27.64
C GLU A 182 2.46 2.33 -27.01
N GLN A 183 1.95 2.05 -25.79
CA GLN A 183 0.86 2.79 -25.15
C GLN A 183 1.28 3.32 -23.77
N SER A 184 2.41 3.98 -23.69
CA SER A 184 2.89 4.57 -22.45
C SER A 184 3.46 5.98 -22.66
N PHE A 185 3.55 6.72 -21.56
CA PHE A 185 4.18 8.03 -21.50
C PHE A 185 5.41 7.97 -20.58
N GLN A 186 6.58 8.38 -21.12
CA GLN A 186 7.80 8.42 -20.33
C GLN A 186 7.81 9.63 -19.40
N LEU A 187 7.91 9.39 -18.09
CA LEU A 187 8.12 10.43 -17.08
C LEU A 187 9.61 10.77 -16.99
N GLU A 188 9.90 12.04 -16.80
CA GLU A 188 11.26 12.49 -16.46
C GLU A 188 11.48 12.23 -14.97
N LEU A 189 12.32 11.26 -14.67
CA LEU A 189 12.70 10.94 -13.31
C LEU A 189 13.84 11.89 -12.91
N GLU A 190 13.58 12.85 -12.04
CA GLU A 190 14.64 13.68 -11.45
C GLU A 190 15.56 12.76 -10.63
N GLN A 191 16.86 12.78 -10.98
CA GLN A 191 17.92 12.05 -10.29
C GLN A 191 18.35 12.79 -9.04
#